data_f366bd2252185a23ac9415292b429981
#
_entry.id   f366bd2252185a23ac9415292b429981
#
_cell.length_a   1.000
_cell.length_b   1.000
_cell.length_c   1.000
_cell.angle_alpha   90.00
_cell.angle_beta   90.00
_cell.angle_gamma   90.00
#
_symmetry.space_group_name_H-M   'P 1'
#
loop_
_entity.id
_entity.type
_entity.pdbx_description
1 polymer ?
#
loop_
_entity_poly.entity_id
_entity_poly.type
_entity_poly.pdbx_seq_one_letter_code
_entity_poly.pdbx_strand_id
1 'polypeptide(L)'
;MMKKWIIIATCICIFLTVTLGIIYIQLIPLLKDYGKMEIERFNQLIISHCYMTDQNQYDDLVIIERNENNEIELIDFDMIKVNQLASQIVLDIEKTYAQIEDGSYQAKDESAYQKRVEEVSQTGIIASISLNTLFHLPSFFLLPSIPVNYKHLSSVGSSIVKNIENYGVNHVMIELSIEIRMNIAMVYPFFEQYHTQVISIPILLEIFQGQVPLIYSS
;
A
#
# COMPACT_ATOMS: atom_id res chain seq x y z
N MET A 1 54.23 17.15 -27.19
CA MET A 1 53.61 17.09 -25.84
C MET A 1 52.09 17.18 -25.87
N MET A 2 51.46 18.10 -26.58
CA MET A 2 49.98 18.28 -26.64
C MET A 2 49.17 17.00 -26.98
N LYS A 3 49.59 16.19 -27.98
CA LYS A 3 48.85 14.96 -28.35
C LYS A 3 48.74 13.93 -27.21
N LYS A 4 49.76 13.80 -26.36
CA LYS A 4 49.73 12.89 -25.20
C LYS A 4 48.75 13.36 -24.14
N TRP A 5 48.66 14.66 -23.88
CA TRP A 5 47.70 15.25 -22.94
C TRP A 5 46.26 15.10 -23.42
N ILE A 6 46.00 15.23 -24.72
CA ILE A 6 44.67 15.01 -25.31
C ILE A 6 44.23 13.55 -25.14
N ILE A 7 45.15 12.60 -25.40
CA ILE A 7 44.85 11.18 -25.23
C ILE A 7 44.52 10.85 -23.77
N ILE A 8 45.29 11.36 -22.82
CA ILE A 8 45.05 11.15 -21.37
C ILE A 8 43.72 11.76 -20.98
N ALA A 9 43.39 12.96 -21.40
CA ALA A 9 42.10 13.61 -21.11
C ALA A 9 40.91 12.80 -21.67
N THR A 10 41.05 12.29 -22.90
CA THR A 10 40.01 11.46 -23.53
C THR A 10 39.81 10.14 -22.77
N CYS A 11 40.90 9.47 -22.35
CA CYS A 11 40.81 8.24 -21.55
C CYS A 11 40.13 8.49 -20.18
N ILE A 12 40.42 9.61 -19.52
CA ILE A 12 39.79 10.00 -18.27
C ILE A 12 38.28 10.24 -18.49
N CYS A 13 37.90 10.97 -19.55
CA CYS A 13 36.50 11.19 -19.89
C CYS A 13 35.77 9.88 -20.15
N ILE A 14 36.34 8.96 -20.93
CA ILE A 14 35.72 7.66 -21.20
C ILE A 14 35.58 6.86 -19.89
N PHE A 15 36.61 6.82 -19.07
CA PHE A 15 36.57 6.13 -17.78
C PHE A 15 35.46 6.72 -16.89
N LEU A 16 35.33 8.04 -16.82
CA LEU A 16 34.33 8.72 -16.01
C LEU A 16 32.92 8.49 -16.52
N THR A 17 32.70 8.47 -17.83
CA THR A 17 31.40 8.17 -18.42
C THR A 17 30.99 6.70 -18.20
N VAL A 18 31.94 5.76 -18.30
CA VAL A 18 31.67 4.33 -18.03
C VAL A 18 31.35 4.12 -16.55
N THR A 19 32.09 4.71 -15.63
CA THR A 19 31.82 4.57 -14.18
C THR A 19 30.48 5.19 -13.80
N LEU A 20 30.15 6.38 -14.32
CA LEU A 20 28.82 6.98 -14.11
C LEU A 20 27.69 6.12 -14.69
N GLY A 21 27.91 5.51 -15.85
CA GLY A 21 26.94 4.58 -16.46
C GLY A 21 26.69 3.35 -15.60
N ILE A 22 27.72 2.74 -15.04
CA ILE A 22 27.60 1.58 -14.13
C ILE A 22 26.87 1.97 -12.86
N ILE A 23 27.21 3.11 -12.25
CA ILE A 23 26.53 3.63 -11.05
C ILE A 23 25.04 3.85 -11.36
N TYR A 24 24.73 4.47 -12.49
CA TYR A 24 23.34 4.72 -12.91
C TYR A 24 22.53 3.43 -13.06
N ILE A 25 23.09 2.40 -13.72
CA ILE A 25 22.43 1.11 -13.95
C ILE A 25 22.17 0.37 -12.63
N GLN A 26 23.07 0.47 -11.65
CA GLN A 26 22.90 -0.17 -10.35
C GLN A 26 22.02 0.64 -9.40
N LEU A 27 22.10 1.95 -9.43
CA LEU A 27 21.39 2.84 -8.51
C LEU A 27 19.89 2.89 -8.78
N ILE A 28 19.49 2.96 -10.05
CA ILE A 28 18.07 3.10 -10.41
C ILE A 28 17.20 1.95 -9.88
N PRO A 29 17.52 0.66 -10.07
CA PRO A 29 16.69 -0.41 -9.52
C PRO A 29 16.60 -0.36 -8.00
N LEU A 30 17.70 -0.07 -7.30
CA LEU A 30 17.70 0.07 -5.84
C LEU A 30 16.80 1.21 -5.37
N LEU A 31 16.85 2.37 -6.05
CA LEU A 31 15.94 3.48 -5.75
C LEU A 31 14.49 3.12 -5.98
N LYS A 32 14.20 2.41 -7.07
CA LYS A 32 12.84 1.95 -7.40
C LYS A 32 12.28 1.01 -6.35
N ASP A 33 13.06 0.02 -5.93
CA ASP A 33 12.63 -0.97 -4.95
C ASP A 33 12.42 -0.33 -3.57
N TYR A 34 13.34 0.53 -3.16
CA TYR A 34 13.22 1.23 -1.87
C TYR A 34 12.02 2.19 -1.86
N GLY A 35 11.86 2.99 -2.91
CA GLY A 35 10.73 3.90 -3.02
C GLY A 35 9.39 3.17 -3.06
N LYS A 36 9.32 2.04 -3.79
CA LYS A 36 8.14 1.17 -3.80
C LYS A 36 7.79 0.69 -2.39
N MET A 37 8.76 0.20 -1.65
CA MET A 37 8.55 -0.28 -0.29
C MET A 37 8.05 0.83 0.66
N GLU A 38 8.60 2.03 0.57
CA GLU A 38 8.19 3.16 1.40
C GLU A 38 6.80 3.68 1.05
N ILE A 39 6.42 3.71 -0.23
CA ILE A 39 5.10 4.13 -0.64
C ILE A 39 4.03 3.10 -0.27
N GLU A 40 4.33 1.81 -0.41
CA GLU A 40 3.42 0.74 0.02
C GLU A 40 3.15 0.82 1.53
N ARG A 41 4.18 1.07 2.32
CA ARG A 41 4.05 1.27 3.77
C ARG A 41 3.22 2.51 4.10
N PHE A 42 3.47 3.62 3.42
CA PHE A 42 2.72 4.87 3.63
C PHE A 42 1.23 4.70 3.31
N ASN A 43 0.91 4.06 2.19
CA ASN A 43 -0.47 3.80 1.81
C ASN A 43 -1.17 2.84 2.76
N GLN A 44 -0.48 1.80 3.23
CA GLN A 44 -1.03 0.90 4.25
C GLN A 44 -1.38 1.66 5.54
N LEU A 45 -0.55 2.62 5.94
CA LEU A 45 -0.85 3.47 7.10
C LEU A 45 -2.11 4.30 6.90
N ILE A 46 -2.28 4.95 5.74
CA ILE A 46 -3.47 5.74 5.42
C ILE A 46 -4.72 4.87 5.42
N ILE A 47 -4.69 3.75 4.69
CA ILE A 47 -5.84 2.87 4.54
C ILE A 47 -6.23 2.25 5.89
N SER A 48 -5.25 1.77 6.67
CA SER A 48 -5.54 1.21 7.99
C SER A 48 -6.19 2.21 8.93
N HIS A 49 -5.82 3.49 8.84
CA HIS A 49 -6.43 4.53 9.65
C HIS A 49 -7.87 4.82 9.21
N CYS A 50 -8.12 4.94 7.92
CA CYS A 50 -9.47 5.14 7.38
C CYS A 50 -10.41 3.98 7.76
N TYR A 51 -9.89 2.75 7.75
CA TYR A 51 -10.63 1.56 8.15
C TYR A 51 -10.94 1.51 9.65
N MET A 52 -9.98 1.84 10.53
CA MET A 52 -10.15 1.73 11.99
C MET A 52 -11.11 2.76 12.58
N THR A 53 -11.42 3.83 11.87
CA THR A 53 -12.25 4.92 12.41
C THR A 53 -13.71 4.53 12.57
N ASP A 54 -14.20 3.46 11.89
CA ASP A 54 -15.60 3.08 11.80
C ASP A 54 -15.92 1.64 12.26
N GLN A 55 -15.21 1.10 13.25
CA GLN A 55 -15.37 -0.30 13.71
C GLN A 55 -16.80 -0.69 14.13
N ASN A 56 -17.66 0.25 14.46
CA ASN A 56 -19.05 -0.03 14.86
C ASN A 56 -20.01 -0.34 13.70
N GLN A 57 -19.55 -0.28 12.43
CA GLN A 57 -20.41 -0.48 11.25
C GLN A 57 -20.41 -1.94 10.75
N TYR A 58 -19.66 -2.83 11.38
CA TYR A 58 -19.47 -4.21 10.88
C TYR A 58 -20.47 -5.22 11.44
N ASP A 59 -21.20 -4.89 12.52
CA ASP A 59 -22.00 -5.85 13.29
C ASP A 59 -23.22 -6.41 12.56
N ASP A 60 -23.69 -5.78 11.47
CA ASP A 60 -24.92 -6.16 10.78
C ASP A 60 -24.72 -6.51 9.30
N LEU A 61 -23.53 -6.96 8.91
CA LEU A 61 -23.23 -7.27 7.50
C LEU A 61 -23.66 -8.67 7.07
N VAL A 62 -23.88 -9.58 8.04
CA VAL A 62 -24.25 -10.97 7.80
C VAL A 62 -25.73 -11.19 8.08
N ILE A 63 -26.41 -11.80 7.14
CA ILE A 63 -27.79 -12.26 7.27
C ILE A 63 -27.74 -13.77 7.47
N ILE A 64 -28.16 -14.23 8.65
CA ILE A 64 -28.24 -15.67 8.98
C ILE A 64 -29.71 -16.06 9.10
N GLU A 65 -30.18 -16.87 8.17
CA GLU A 65 -31.49 -17.49 8.26
C GLU A 65 -31.36 -18.86 8.90
N ARG A 66 -32.26 -19.13 9.84
CA ARG A 66 -32.32 -20.41 10.58
C ARG A 66 -33.65 -21.10 10.35
N ASN A 67 -33.64 -22.42 10.25
CA ASN A 67 -34.83 -23.24 10.14
C ASN A 67 -35.55 -23.36 11.49
N GLU A 68 -36.72 -24.06 11.49
CA GLU A 68 -37.52 -24.30 12.68
C GLU A 68 -36.77 -25.03 13.83
N ASN A 69 -35.70 -25.75 13.48
CA ASN A 69 -34.84 -26.47 14.43
C ASN A 69 -33.66 -25.61 14.93
N ASN A 70 -33.66 -24.29 14.62
CA ASN A 70 -32.55 -23.35 14.93
C ASN A 70 -31.19 -23.66 14.23
N GLU A 71 -31.25 -24.47 13.16
CA GLU A 71 -30.06 -24.75 12.35
C GLU A 71 -29.92 -23.69 11.26
N ILE A 72 -28.67 -23.39 10.87
CA ILE A 72 -28.38 -22.41 9.84
C ILE A 72 -28.82 -22.98 8.48
N GLU A 73 -29.77 -22.32 7.83
CA GLU A 73 -30.29 -22.67 6.51
C GLU A 73 -29.63 -21.85 5.41
N LEU A 74 -29.43 -20.55 5.66
CA LEU A 74 -28.82 -19.63 4.71
C LEU A 74 -27.88 -18.66 5.43
N ILE A 75 -26.76 -18.39 4.81
CA ILE A 75 -25.84 -17.32 5.18
C ILE A 75 -25.72 -16.42 3.97
N ASP A 76 -26.13 -15.19 4.10
CA ASP A 76 -26.03 -14.19 3.04
C ASP A 76 -25.44 -12.89 3.60
N PHE A 77 -25.08 -11.95 2.72
CA PHE A 77 -24.52 -10.67 3.09
C PHE A 77 -25.43 -9.54 2.65
N ASP A 78 -25.60 -8.55 3.51
CA ASP A 78 -26.23 -7.30 3.11
C ASP A 78 -25.30 -6.53 2.16
N MET A 79 -25.32 -6.89 0.87
CA MET A 79 -24.47 -6.29 -0.15
C MET A 79 -24.69 -4.78 -0.31
N ILE A 80 -25.84 -4.25 0.13
CA ILE A 80 -26.09 -2.80 0.11
C ILE A 80 -25.23 -2.15 1.19
N LYS A 81 -25.24 -2.66 2.41
CA LYS A 81 -24.39 -2.17 3.49
C LYS A 81 -22.89 -2.35 3.18
N VAL A 82 -22.51 -3.50 2.63
CA VAL A 82 -21.11 -3.76 2.23
C VAL A 82 -20.65 -2.76 1.17
N ASN A 83 -21.45 -2.46 0.16
CA ASN A 83 -21.13 -1.47 -0.85
C ASN A 83 -21.09 -0.04 -0.28
N GLN A 84 -21.97 0.30 0.65
CA GLN A 84 -21.94 1.60 1.33
C GLN A 84 -20.65 1.76 2.13
N LEU A 85 -20.26 0.73 2.89
CA LEU A 85 -19.02 0.71 3.64
C LEU A 85 -17.79 0.87 2.72
N ALA A 86 -17.73 0.09 1.63
CA ALA A 86 -16.65 0.20 0.65
C ALA A 86 -16.56 1.62 0.06
N SER A 87 -17.70 2.21 -0.28
CA SER A 87 -17.77 3.57 -0.81
C SER A 87 -17.31 4.62 0.21
N GLN A 88 -17.68 4.46 1.48
CA GLN A 88 -17.25 5.36 2.55
C GLN A 88 -15.74 5.30 2.74
N ILE A 89 -15.17 4.11 2.81
CA ILE A 89 -13.71 3.92 2.92
C ILE A 89 -12.99 4.58 1.75
N VAL A 90 -13.47 4.39 0.52
CA VAL A 90 -12.88 5.02 -0.67
C VAL A 90 -12.92 6.54 -0.57
N LEU A 91 -14.07 7.12 -0.20
CA LEU A 91 -14.21 8.57 -0.06
C LEU A 91 -13.27 9.15 1.01
N ASP A 92 -13.11 8.47 2.14
CA ASP A 92 -12.21 8.89 3.20
C ASP A 92 -10.73 8.82 2.78
N ILE A 93 -10.37 7.78 2.01
CA ILE A 93 -9.04 7.65 1.42
C ILE A 93 -8.80 8.77 0.41
N GLU A 94 -9.72 8.99 -0.55
CA GLU A 94 -9.59 10.06 -1.56
C GLU A 94 -9.49 11.44 -0.92
N LYS A 95 -10.30 11.71 0.10
CA LYS A 95 -10.25 12.96 0.86
C LYS A 95 -8.89 13.15 1.54
N THR A 96 -8.36 12.09 2.16
CA THR A 96 -7.05 12.15 2.80
C THR A 96 -5.94 12.43 1.80
N TYR A 97 -5.96 11.76 0.64
CA TYR A 97 -4.99 12.02 -0.41
C TYR A 97 -5.10 13.42 -1.01
N ALA A 98 -6.31 13.92 -1.22
CA ALA A 98 -6.50 15.29 -1.68
C ALA A 98 -5.90 16.31 -0.69
N GLN A 99 -6.08 16.09 0.62
CA GLN A 99 -5.49 16.94 1.66
C GLN A 99 -3.95 16.84 1.72
N ILE A 100 -3.40 15.66 1.41
CA ILE A 100 -1.94 15.50 1.33
C ILE A 100 -1.38 16.23 0.12
N GLU A 101 -2.03 16.14 -1.04
CA GLU A 101 -1.58 16.77 -2.28
C GLU A 101 -1.65 18.30 -2.27
N ASP A 102 -2.68 18.85 -1.66
CA ASP A 102 -2.86 20.31 -1.55
C ASP A 102 -2.15 20.91 -0.32
N GLY A 103 -1.49 20.09 0.49
CA GLY A 103 -0.76 20.53 1.67
C GLY A 103 -1.65 20.97 2.83
N SER A 104 -2.95 20.67 2.79
CA SER A 104 -3.93 21.10 3.80
C SER A 104 -4.14 20.12 4.95
N TYR A 105 -3.54 18.92 4.89
CA TYR A 105 -3.69 17.95 5.95
C TYR A 105 -3.09 18.46 7.26
N GLN A 106 -3.89 18.38 8.31
CA GLN A 106 -3.50 18.75 9.68
C GLN A 106 -3.68 17.57 10.62
N ALA A 107 -2.65 17.27 11.39
CA ALA A 107 -2.71 16.26 12.42
C ALA A 107 -3.74 16.65 13.50
N LYS A 108 -4.68 15.76 13.79
CA LYS A 108 -5.71 15.97 14.82
C LYS A 108 -5.23 15.54 16.19
N ASP A 109 -4.23 14.69 16.25
CA ASP A 109 -3.63 14.17 17.46
C ASP A 109 -2.11 14.02 17.30
N GLU A 110 -1.44 13.68 18.40
CA GLU A 110 0.04 13.50 18.40
C GLU A 110 0.50 12.11 17.99
N SER A 111 -0.36 11.30 17.36
CA SER A 111 0.04 9.97 16.89
C SER A 111 1.17 10.07 15.86
N ALA A 112 2.08 9.12 15.90
CA ALA A 112 3.19 9.05 14.95
C ALA A 112 2.70 8.96 13.48
N TYR A 113 1.53 8.35 13.27
CA TYR A 113 0.85 8.27 12.00
C TYR A 113 0.48 9.67 11.48
N GLN A 114 -0.30 10.44 12.25
CA GLN A 114 -0.79 11.75 11.82
C GLN A 114 0.35 12.74 11.58
N LYS A 115 1.36 12.75 12.45
CA LYS A 115 2.58 13.54 12.24
C LYS A 115 3.31 13.19 10.94
N ARG A 116 3.36 11.89 10.61
CA ARG A 116 3.99 11.44 9.36
C ARG A 116 3.21 11.90 8.13
N VAL A 117 1.88 11.80 8.15
CA VAL A 117 1.02 12.25 7.05
C VAL A 117 1.11 13.78 6.89
N GLU A 118 1.11 14.53 7.98
CA GLU A 118 1.28 15.97 7.97
C GLU A 118 2.64 16.39 7.41
N GLU A 119 3.73 15.73 7.81
CA GLU A 119 5.07 15.96 7.26
C GLU A 119 5.10 15.74 5.74
N VAL A 120 4.52 14.63 5.26
CA VAL A 120 4.42 14.34 3.83
C VAL A 120 3.56 15.37 3.11
N SER A 121 2.44 15.80 3.70
CA SER A 121 1.57 16.83 3.14
C SER A 121 2.30 18.17 2.97
N GLN A 122 3.10 18.57 3.96
CA GLN A 122 3.86 19.83 3.92
C GLN A 122 5.06 19.80 2.98
N THR A 123 5.73 18.66 2.87
CA THR A 123 6.99 18.53 2.13
C THR A 123 6.84 17.90 0.75
N GLY A 124 5.79 17.14 0.53
CA GLY A 124 5.62 16.27 -0.65
C GLY A 124 6.58 15.07 -0.66
N ILE A 125 7.42 14.90 0.36
CA ILE A 125 8.48 13.89 0.42
C ILE A 125 8.03 12.70 1.27
N ILE A 126 7.83 11.54 0.63
CA ILE A 126 7.53 10.30 1.34
C ILE A 126 8.78 9.71 2.01
N ALA A 127 9.89 9.73 1.30
CA ALA A 127 11.12 9.15 1.80
C ALA A 127 12.33 9.96 1.33
N SER A 128 13.38 9.91 2.12
CA SER A 128 14.69 10.45 1.76
C SER A 128 15.71 9.32 1.81
N ILE A 129 16.17 8.89 0.62
CA ILE A 129 17.01 7.72 0.48
C ILE A 129 18.47 8.16 0.59
N SER A 130 19.13 7.80 1.70
CA SER A 130 20.55 8.06 1.89
C SER A 130 21.40 7.19 0.98
N LEU A 131 22.24 7.80 0.16
CA LEU A 131 23.21 7.07 -0.69
C LEU A 131 24.23 6.30 0.15
N ASN A 132 24.56 6.77 1.35
CA ASN A 132 25.44 6.03 2.25
C ASN A 132 24.84 4.67 2.64
N THR A 133 23.55 4.65 2.93
CA THR A 133 22.83 3.41 3.28
C THR A 133 22.72 2.47 2.09
N LEU A 134 22.41 3.01 0.90
CA LEU A 134 22.32 2.21 -0.32
C LEU A 134 23.62 1.52 -0.71
N PHE A 135 24.74 2.23 -0.59
CA PHE A 135 26.06 1.70 -0.96
C PHE A 135 26.81 1.07 0.23
N HIS A 136 26.17 0.93 1.40
CA HIS A 136 26.78 0.39 2.63
C HIS A 136 28.07 1.15 3.01
N LEU A 137 28.09 2.46 2.73
CA LEU A 137 29.23 3.31 3.04
C LEU A 137 29.15 3.86 4.46
N PRO A 138 30.31 4.03 5.12
CA PRO A 138 30.34 4.65 6.44
C PRO A 138 29.76 6.06 6.42
N SER A 139 29.11 6.47 7.51
CA SER A 139 28.41 7.76 7.64
C SER A 139 29.30 9.00 7.56
N PHE A 140 30.62 8.84 7.61
CA PHE A 140 31.54 9.96 7.40
C PHE A 140 31.66 10.40 5.93
N PHE A 141 31.20 9.59 4.98
CA PHE A 141 31.01 10.05 3.60
C PHE A 141 29.76 10.90 3.55
N LEU A 142 29.91 12.20 3.31
CA LEU A 142 28.81 13.15 3.18
C LEU A 142 28.14 13.04 1.80
N LEU A 143 27.49 11.90 1.52
CA LEU A 143 26.73 11.74 0.30
C LEU A 143 25.33 12.33 0.48
N PRO A 144 24.76 12.95 -0.56
CA PRO A 144 23.42 13.48 -0.50
C PRO A 144 22.38 12.37 -0.35
N SER A 145 21.23 12.70 0.20
CA SER A 145 20.04 11.85 0.14
C SER A 145 19.18 12.22 -1.07
N ILE A 146 18.54 11.22 -1.64
CA ILE A 146 17.65 11.39 -2.78
C ILE A 146 16.21 11.44 -2.26
N PRO A 147 15.50 12.56 -2.42
CA PRO A 147 14.10 12.64 -2.04
C PRO A 147 13.23 11.85 -3.01
N VAL A 148 12.23 11.18 -2.48
CA VAL A 148 11.16 10.52 -3.21
C VAL A 148 9.87 11.28 -2.93
N ASN A 149 9.35 11.95 -3.96
CA ASN A 149 8.11 12.70 -3.85
C ASN A 149 6.93 11.82 -4.23
N TYR A 150 5.80 12.10 -3.61
CA TYR A 150 4.53 11.44 -3.86
C TYR A 150 3.68 12.23 -4.84
N LYS A 151 2.98 11.51 -5.72
CA LYS A 151 1.93 12.07 -6.56
C LYS A 151 0.85 11.01 -6.78
N HIS A 152 -0.35 11.31 -6.37
CA HIS A 152 -1.51 10.47 -6.67
C HIS A 152 -1.95 10.67 -8.12
N LEU A 153 -2.25 9.60 -8.86
CA LEU A 153 -2.48 9.67 -10.31
C LEU A 153 -3.93 9.50 -10.72
N SER A 154 -4.73 8.82 -9.90
CA SER A 154 -6.08 8.47 -10.29
C SER A 154 -6.98 8.26 -9.08
N SER A 155 -8.28 8.22 -9.34
CA SER A 155 -9.27 7.83 -8.34
C SER A 155 -8.95 6.47 -7.71
N VAL A 156 -9.29 6.32 -6.45
CA VAL A 156 -9.22 5.06 -5.72
C VAL A 156 -10.36 4.16 -6.17
N GLY A 157 -10.05 2.94 -6.58
CA GLY A 157 -11.07 1.93 -6.92
C GLY A 157 -11.25 0.94 -5.78
N SER A 158 -12.47 0.42 -5.61
CA SER A 158 -12.73 -0.69 -4.69
C SER A 158 -13.43 -1.84 -5.39
N SER A 159 -13.18 -3.05 -4.92
CA SER A 159 -13.90 -4.26 -5.28
C SER A 159 -14.14 -5.12 -4.05
N ILE A 160 -15.28 -5.80 -4.00
CA ILE A 160 -15.62 -6.70 -2.90
C ILE A 160 -15.23 -8.10 -3.32
N VAL A 161 -14.46 -8.78 -2.47
CA VAL A 161 -14.01 -10.15 -2.67
C VAL A 161 -14.61 -11.02 -1.57
N LYS A 162 -15.33 -12.07 -1.99
CA LYS A 162 -15.89 -13.08 -1.12
C LYS A 162 -15.13 -14.37 -1.33
N ASN A 163 -14.55 -14.90 -0.27
CA ASN A 163 -13.89 -16.20 -0.25
C ASN A 163 -14.65 -17.15 0.66
N ILE A 164 -14.93 -18.37 0.16
CA ILE A 164 -15.63 -19.42 0.91
C ILE A 164 -14.74 -20.66 0.83
N GLU A 165 -14.26 -21.11 1.98
CA GLU A 165 -13.41 -22.29 2.08
C GLU A 165 -14.01 -23.32 3.03
N ASN A 166 -13.87 -24.60 2.68
CA ASN A 166 -14.19 -25.70 3.58
C ASN A 166 -13.16 -25.78 4.70
N TYR A 167 -13.60 -25.66 5.94
CA TYR A 167 -12.76 -25.69 7.12
C TYR A 167 -13.05 -26.96 7.95
N GLY A 168 -12.33 -28.04 7.65
CA GLY A 168 -12.55 -29.35 8.27
C GLY A 168 -13.78 -30.09 7.70
N VAL A 169 -14.35 -31.02 8.48
CA VAL A 169 -15.42 -31.92 7.98
C VAL A 169 -16.78 -31.24 7.91
N ASN A 170 -17.07 -30.30 8.82
CA ASN A 170 -18.40 -29.72 9.00
C ASN A 170 -18.40 -28.21 9.22
N HIS A 171 -17.35 -27.54 8.80
CA HIS A 171 -17.26 -26.09 8.96
C HIS A 171 -16.98 -25.44 7.62
N VAL A 172 -17.54 -24.26 7.43
CA VAL A 172 -17.26 -23.39 6.29
C VAL A 172 -16.73 -22.08 6.85
N MET A 173 -15.56 -21.68 6.37
CA MET A 173 -14.99 -20.37 6.64
C MET A 173 -15.41 -19.43 5.53
N ILE A 174 -15.96 -18.30 5.92
CA ILE A 174 -16.38 -17.24 5.00
C ILE A 174 -15.57 -16.00 5.33
N GLU A 175 -14.84 -15.52 4.33
CA GLU A 175 -14.09 -14.26 4.39
C GLU A 175 -14.71 -13.28 3.40
N LEU A 176 -14.98 -12.07 3.86
CA LEU A 176 -15.39 -10.96 3.04
C LEU A 176 -14.36 -9.86 3.18
N SER A 177 -13.78 -9.41 2.07
CA SER A 177 -12.77 -8.36 2.04
C SER A 177 -13.07 -7.30 0.99
N ILE A 178 -12.64 -6.06 1.28
CA ILE A 178 -12.66 -4.97 0.33
C ILE A 178 -11.23 -4.80 -0.21
N GLU A 179 -11.07 -4.98 -1.51
CA GLU A 179 -9.81 -4.66 -2.19
C GLU A 179 -9.82 -3.21 -2.64
N ILE A 180 -8.85 -2.45 -2.16
CA ILE A 180 -8.61 -1.07 -2.57
C ILE A 180 -7.48 -1.06 -3.59
N ARG A 181 -7.75 -0.50 -4.77
CA ARG A 181 -6.78 -0.35 -5.85
C ARG A 181 -6.48 1.11 -6.10
N MET A 182 -5.21 1.46 -6.13
CA MET A 182 -4.76 2.82 -6.40
C MET A 182 -3.55 2.85 -7.32
N ASN A 183 -3.44 3.89 -8.13
CA ASN A 183 -2.30 4.15 -8.99
C ASN A 183 -1.53 5.37 -8.47
N ILE A 184 -0.24 5.22 -8.32
CA ILE A 184 0.62 6.19 -7.67
C ILE A 184 1.84 6.43 -8.54
N ALA A 185 2.32 7.68 -8.59
CA ALA A 185 3.64 7.99 -9.11
C ALA A 185 4.59 8.35 -7.97
N MET A 186 5.76 7.77 -8.03
CA MET A 186 6.92 8.19 -7.26
C MET A 186 7.80 9.05 -8.16
N VAL A 187 8.04 10.28 -7.72
CA VAL A 187 8.82 11.25 -8.48
C VAL A 187 10.18 11.40 -7.83
N TYR A 188 11.19 10.96 -8.54
CA TYR A 188 12.60 11.13 -8.19
C TYR A 188 13.20 12.31 -8.96
N PRO A 189 14.33 12.86 -8.58
CA PRO A 189 14.95 13.98 -9.31
C PRO A 189 15.28 13.71 -10.79
N PHE A 190 15.39 12.42 -11.18
CA PHE A 190 15.87 12.03 -12.51
C PHE A 190 14.87 11.19 -13.31
N PHE A 191 13.84 10.62 -12.66
CA PHE A 191 12.83 9.76 -13.30
C PHE A 191 11.55 9.70 -12.48
N GLU A 192 10.49 9.20 -13.09
CA GLU A 192 9.25 8.87 -12.43
C GLU A 192 9.02 7.36 -12.51
N GLN A 193 8.37 6.81 -11.50
CA GLN A 193 7.96 5.42 -11.45
C GLN A 193 6.48 5.34 -11.10
N TYR A 194 5.73 4.61 -11.91
CA TYR A 194 4.33 4.33 -11.67
C TYR A 194 4.19 2.99 -10.98
N HIS A 195 3.29 2.94 -10.00
CA HIS A 195 3.02 1.73 -9.24
C HIS A 195 1.51 1.60 -9.00
N THR A 196 0.97 0.42 -9.29
CA THR A 196 -0.41 0.06 -8.91
C THR A 196 -0.34 -0.79 -7.66
N GLN A 197 -0.94 -0.30 -6.59
CA GLN A 197 -1.03 -1.02 -5.32
C GLN A 197 -2.45 -1.54 -5.14
N VAL A 198 -2.57 -2.79 -4.70
CA VAL A 198 -3.84 -3.40 -4.28
C VAL A 198 -3.68 -3.81 -2.83
N ILE A 199 -4.60 -3.35 -1.98
CA ILE A 199 -4.62 -3.67 -0.55
C ILE A 199 -5.96 -4.30 -0.24
N SER A 200 -5.93 -5.50 0.35
CA SER A 200 -7.13 -6.20 0.82
C SER A 200 -7.37 -5.88 2.30
N ILE A 201 -8.58 -5.45 2.61
CA ILE A 201 -9.06 -5.16 3.96
C ILE A 201 -10.09 -6.22 4.31
N PRO A 202 -9.79 -7.15 5.21
CA PRO A 202 -10.79 -8.11 5.68
C PRO A 202 -11.82 -7.37 6.55
N ILE A 203 -13.08 -7.44 6.17
CA ILE A 203 -14.19 -6.84 6.90
C ILE A 203 -14.98 -7.86 7.71
N LEU A 204 -14.93 -9.12 7.29
CA LEU A 204 -15.54 -10.23 7.99
C LEU A 204 -14.72 -11.51 7.81
N LEU A 205 -14.54 -12.24 8.89
CA LEU A 205 -13.99 -13.59 8.89
C LEU A 205 -14.78 -14.41 9.91
N GLU A 206 -15.65 -15.31 9.44
CA GLU A 206 -16.46 -16.16 10.32
C GLU A 206 -16.39 -17.61 9.91
N ILE A 207 -16.47 -18.50 10.90
CA ILE A 207 -16.53 -19.95 10.73
C ILE A 207 -17.90 -20.43 11.16
N PHE A 208 -18.63 -21.01 10.22
CA PHE A 208 -19.96 -21.57 10.44
C PHE A 208 -19.87 -23.08 10.55
N GLN A 209 -20.54 -23.61 11.57
CA GLN A 209 -20.64 -25.06 11.75
C GLN A 209 -21.88 -25.59 10.98
N GLY A 210 -21.62 -26.48 10.02
CA GLY A 210 -22.65 -27.24 9.32
C GLY A 210 -23.04 -28.52 10.04
N GLN A 211 -24.08 -29.24 9.53
CA GLN A 211 -24.43 -30.56 10.03
C GLN A 211 -23.42 -31.63 9.63
N VAL A 212 -23.18 -32.59 10.51
CA VAL A 212 -22.39 -33.80 10.18
C VAL A 212 -23.18 -34.60 9.14
N PRO A 213 -22.64 -34.88 7.95
CA PRO A 213 -23.31 -35.74 6.99
C PRO A 213 -23.56 -37.12 7.62
N LEU A 214 -24.80 -37.60 7.57
CA LEU A 214 -25.22 -38.91 8.11
C LEU A 214 -24.43 -40.11 7.53
N ILE A 215 -23.61 -39.89 6.50
CA ILE A 215 -22.81 -40.91 5.79
C ILE A 215 -21.62 -41.43 6.62
N TYR A 216 -21.25 -40.75 7.72
CA TYR A 216 -20.14 -41.19 8.59
C TYR A 216 -20.58 -41.93 9.86
N SER A 217 -21.86 -42.31 9.95
CA SER A 217 -22.41 -43.05 11.11
C SER A 217 -22.60 -44.55 10.86
N SER A 218 -21.78 -45.15 10.00
CA SER A 218 -21.76 -46.62 9.83
C SER A 218 -20.39 -47.19 10.17
#